data_430f1d9d569c97f353a01985d904d61d
#
_entry.id   430f1d9d569c97f353a01985d904d61d
#
_cell.length_a   1.000
_cell.length_b   1.000
_cell.length_c   1.000
_cell.angle_alpha   90.00
_cell.angle_beta   90.00
_cell.angle_gamma   90.00
#
_symmetry.space_group_name_H-M   'P 1'
#
loop_
_entity.id
_entity.type
_entity.pdbx_description
1 polymer ?
#
loop_
_entity_poly.entity_id
_entity_poly.type
_entity_poly.pdbx_seq_one_letter_code
_entity_poly.pdbx_strand_id
1 'polypeptide(L)'
;MLSARTFAVDVATRLLPRRVARTPRSPGALPPVRSPQPPSPGVTISRGSASTVAMGSSPAGAPTYISADEARRIDEKLMGPAYGFSIDQLMELAGLSVACAIAEVYPPRTHRRVLVMAGPGNNGGDGLVAGRHLHHFGYDVQVCYPKRTPKPIYEGLVTQLETLGVEFLKVDDVKSEALVVTHDVVVDALFGFSFRGEPRHPFDELLEILNPHSAPPPIVAVDVPSGWSVDEGDVSGEGIRPDLLVSLTAPKLGAKTFTGPHHFVGGRFVPPTLASEFGLRLPAYEGSAQCARMGGSGGFSFGGGAARAAAGSVAAPAADSAAKPPGYWDSSSDESDEE
;
A
#
# COMPACT_ATOMS: atom_id res chain seq x y z
N MET A 1 58.23 22.27 12.53
CA MET A 1 58.15 22.41 14.01
C MET A 1 56.74 22.19 14.42
N LEU A 2 56.50 21.03 14.98
CA LEU A 2 55.82 20.64 16.24
C LEU A 2 54.41 21.28 16.42
N SER A 3 53.36 20.54 16.72
CA SER A 3 53.19 19.52 17.74
C SER A 3 51.89 18.71 17.52
N ALA A 4 52.03 17.39 17.63
CA ALA A 4 50.89 16.46 17.80
C ALA A 4 50.30 16.60 19.23
N ARG A 5 48.99 16.61 19.37
CA ARG A 5 48.33 16.36 20.67
C ARG A 5 47.42 15.14 20.53
N THR A 6 47.90 14.07 21.14
CA THR A 6 47.20 12.81 21.43
C THR A 6 46.15 13.06 22.51
N PHE A 7 44.89 12.72 22.25
CA PHE A 7 43.89 12.57 23.31
C PHE A 7 43.68 11.09 23.60
N ALA A 8 44.10 10.68 24.79
CA ALA A 8 43.81 9.40 25.38
C ALA A 8 42.35 9.38 25.86
N VAL A 9 41.61 8.38 25.46
CA VAL A 9 40.25 8.11 25.98
C VAL A 9 40.40 7.08 27.08
N ASP A 10 39.99 7.48 28.28
CA ASP A 10 39.97 6.70 29.52
C ASP A 10 38.81 5.70 29.47
N VAL A 11 39.15 4.38 29.58
CA VAL A 11 38.17 3.31 29.62
C VAL A 11 37.82 3.04 31.09
N ALA A 12 36.70 3.63 31.54
CA ALA A 12 36.14 3.34 32.85
C ALA A 12 35.45 1.98 32.87
N THR A 13 36.09 1.02 33.51
CA THR A 13 35.56 -0.30 33.81
C THR A 13 34.37 -0.19 34.78
N ARG A 14 33.14 -0.41 34.32
CA ARG A 14 31.97 -0.56 35.19
C ARG A 14 31.74 -2.05 35.49
N LEU A 15 31.84 -2.36 36.76
CA LEU A 15 31.56 -3.64 37.42
C LEU A 15 30.09 -4.07 37.17
N LEU A 16 29.89 -5.25 36.64
CA LEU A 16 28.59 -5.92 36.52
C LEU A 16 28.16 -6.48 37.90
N PRO A 17 26.87 -6.39 38.27
CA PRO A 17 26.38 -7.03 39.50
C PRO A 17 26.22 -8.55 39.30
N ARG A 18 26.58 -9.29 40.35
CA ARG A 18 26.55 -10.75 40.48
C ARG A 18 25.17 -11.31 40.14
N ARG A 19 25.14 -12.29 39.23
CA ARG A 19 23.99 -13.16 38.98
C ARG A 19 23.72 -14.01 40.23
N VAL A 20 22.51 -13.85 40.77
CA VAL A 20 21.94 -14.80 41.75
C VAL A 20 21.45 -16.01 40.98
N ALA A 21 22.01 -17.18 41.30
CA ALA A 21 21.59 -18.45 40.71
C ALA A 21 20.16 -18.79 41.18
N ARG A 22 19.23 -18.87 40.24
CA ARG A 22 17.90 -19.45 40.47
C ARG A 22 17.97 -20.94 40.18
N THR A 23 17.66 -21.74 41.18
CA THR A 23 17.47 -23.20 41.08
C THR A 23 16.33 -23.52 40.11
N PRO A 24 16.47 -24.57 39.28
CA PRO A 24 15.39 -24.96 38.36
C PRO A 24 14.22 -25.58 39.15
N ARG A 25 13.02 -25.04 38.98
CA ARG A 25 11.78 -25.69 39.41
C ARG A 25 11.43 -26.81 38.44
N SER A 26 11.16 -28.00 38.97
CA SER A 26 10.64 -29.15 38.23
C SER A 26 9.36 -28.83 37.49
N PRO A 27 9.14 -29.36 36.29
CA PRO A 27 7.90 -29.16 35.54
C PRO A 27 6.75 -29.91 36.24
N GLY A 28 5.77 -29.16 36.72
CA GLY A 28 4.53 -29.69 37.25
C GLY A 28 3.73 -30.40 36.11
N ALA A 29 3.27 -31.62 36.44
CA ALA A 29 2.45 -32.41 35.53
C ALA A 29 1.15 -31.65 35.11
N LEU A 30 0.88 -31.61 33.81
CA LEU A 30 -0.37 -31.10 33.25
C LEU A 30 -1.52 -32.04 33.67
N PRO A 31 -2.71 -31.51 34.01
CA PRO A 31 -3.86 -32.33 34.30
C PRO A 31 -4.34 -33.06 33.01
N PRO A 32 -4.91 -34.27 33.16
CA PRO A 32 -5.35 -35.07 32.02
C PRO A 32 -6.47 -34.37 31.24
N VAL A 33 -6.30 -34.30 29.91
CA VAL A 33 -7.33 -33.83 28.97
C VAL A 33 -8.49 -34.81 29.03
N ARG A 34 -9.65 -34.35 29.48
CA ARG A 34 -10.91 -35.12 29.43
C ARG A 34 -11.35 -35.28 27.97
N SER A 35 -11.46 -36.51 27.53
CA SER A 35 -12.10 -36.88 26.26
C SER A 35 -13.57 -36.42 26.24
N PRO A 36 -14.08 -35.87 25.12
CA PRO A 36 -15.50 -35.53 25.02
C PRO A 36 -16.36 -36.78 25.03
N GLN A 37 -17.34 -36.81 25.95
CA GLN A 37 -18.39 -37.85 25.95
C GLN A 37 -19.33 -37.66 24.78
N PRO A 38 -19.83 -38.74 24.17
CA PRO A 38 -20.84 -38.65 23.12
C PRO A 38 -22.16 -38.10 23.71
N PRO A 39 -22.91 -37.29 22.94
CA PRO A 39 -24.19 -36.74 23.41
C PRO A 39 -25.25 -37.85 23.54
N SER A 40 -26.03 -37.78 24.63
CA SER A 40 -27.20 -38.63 24.86
C SER A 40 -28.27 -38.43 23.80
N PRO A 41 -28.97 -39.47 23.32
CA PRO A 41 -30.03 -39.33 22.34
C PRO A 41 -31.31 -38.77 23.02
N GLY A 42 -31.80 -37.65 22.53
CA GLY A 42 -33.11 -37.15 22.89
C GLY A 42 -33.28 -35.67 23.18
N VAL A 43 -32.83 -34.79 22.27
CA VAL A 43 -33.37 -33.42 22.21
C VAL A 43 -33.72 -33.11 20.74
N THR A 44 -35.00 -33.11 20.47
CA THR A 44 -35.56 -32.66 19.20
C THR A 44 -35.36 -31.15 19.13
N ILE A 45 -34.30 -30.67 18.44
CA ILE A 45 -34.14 -29.26 18.15
C ILE A 45 -35.05 -28.92 16.98
N SER A 46 -36.14 -28.23 17.29
CA SER A 46 -36.93 -27.50 16.30
C SER A 46 -35.99 -26.61 15.48
N ARG A 47 -35.94 -26.84 14.16
CA ARG A 47 -35.28 -25.95 13.22
C ARG A 47 -36.00 -24.61 13.23
N GLY A 48 -35.61 -23.71 14.11
CA GLY A 48 -35.90 -22.30 13.96
C GLY A 48 -35.28 -21.84 12.64
N SER A 49 -36.09 -21.24 11.77
CA SER A 49 -35.64 -20.58 10.55
C SER A 49 -34.49 -19.64 10.90
N ALA A 50 -33.30 -19.99 10.47
CA ALA A 50 -32.22 -19.04 10.45
C ALA A 50 -32.65 -17.93 9.50
N SER A 51 -33.10 -16.80 10.04
CA SER A 51 -33.18 -15.56 9.31
C SER A 51 -31.74 -15.26 8.88
N THR A 52 -31.42 -15.60 7.64
CA THR A 52 -30.27 -15.04 6.93
C THR A 52 -30.54 -13.55 6.97
N VAL A 53 -29.80 -12.83 7.87
CA VAL A 53 -29.68 -11.40 7.75
C VAL A 53 -28.97 -11.20 6.43
N ALA A 54 -29.74 -11.01 5.37
CA ALA A 54 -29.24 -10.49 4.12
C ALA A 54 -28.55 -9.19 4.50
N MET A 55 -27.22 -9.17 4.44
CA MET A 55 -26.48 -7.92 4.39
C MET A 55 -27.07 -7.15 3.22
N GLY A 56 -27.87 -6.14 3.55
CA GLY A 56 -28.59 -5.35 2.60
C GLY A 56 -27.62 -4.86 1.54
N SER A 57 -27.86 -5.26 0.29
CA SER A 57 -27.29 -4.61 -0.86
C SER A 57 -27.64 -3.14 -0.72
N SER A 58 -26.63 -2.30 -0.43
CA SER A 58 -26.80 -0.85 -0.45
C SER A 58 -27.44 -0.47 -1.78
N PRO A 59 -28.45 0.43 -1.80
CA PRO A 59 -29.07 0.84 -3.04
C PRO A 59 -27.99 1.38 -3.95
N ALA A 60 -28.02 0.96 -5.22
CA ALA A 60 -27.12 1.40 -6.28
C ALA A 60 -27.29 2.91 -6.54
N GLY A 61 -26.74 3.74 -5.66
CA GLY A 61 -26.63 5.18 -5.82
C GLY A 61 -25.20 5.53 -6.23
N ALA A 62 -25.03 6.64 -6.96
CA ALA A 62 -23.70 7.15 -7.30
C ALA A 62 -22.84 7.30 -6.03
N PRO A 63 -21.51 7.03 -6.10
CA PRO A 63 -20.62 7.20 -4.99
C PRO A 63 -20.60 8.65 -4.48
N THR A 64 -20.36 8.85 -3.19
CA THR A 64 -20.26 10.18 -2.60
C THR A 64 -18.88 10.75 -2.86
N TYR A 65 -18.85 11.99 -3.37
CA TYR A 65 -17.64 12.81 -3.48
C TYR A 65 -17.59 13.78 -2.32
N ILE A 66 -16.43 13.93 -1.68
CA ILE A 66 -16.24 14.74 -0.49
C ILE A 66 -15.34 15.96 -0.76
N SER A 67 -15.56 17.04 -0.01
CA SER A 67 -14.70 18.22 -0.03
C SER A 67 -13.38 17.95 0.71
N ALA A 68 -12.41 18.82 0.49
CA ALA A 68 -11.14 18.80 1.24
C ALA A 68 -11.35 18.91 2.75
N ASP A 69 -12.34 19.70 3.21
CA ASP A 69 -12.65 19.86 4.63
C ASP A 69 -13.30 18.58 5.21
N GLU A 70 -14.21 17.95 4.49
CA GLU A 70 -14.79 16.67 4.90
C GLU A 70 -13.73 15.57 4.99
N ALA A 71 -12.82 15.49 4.00
CA ALA A 71 -11.69 14.53 4.02
C ALA A 71 -10.85 14.72 5.29
N ARG A 72 -10.47 15.94 5.62
CA ARG A 72 -9.72 16.26 6.82
C ARG A 72 -10.46 15.85 8.11
N ARG A 73 -11.76 16.14 8.20
CA ARG A 73 -12.59 15.79 9.35
C ARG A 73 -12.76 14.27 9.51
N ILE A 74 -12.83 13.54 8.42
CA ILE A 74 -12.90 12.07 8.43
C ILE A 74 -11.58 11.50 8.98
N ASP A 75 -10.43 11.98 8.48
CA ASP A 75 -9.12 11.55 8.95
C ASP A 75 -8.89 11.87 10.43
N GLU A 76 -9.26 13.08 10.88
CA GLU A 76 -9.20 13.46 12.29
C GLU A 76 -10.05 12.53 13.18
N LYS A 77 -11.23 12.13 12.71
CA LYS A 77 -12.08 11.19 13.45
C LYS A 77 -11.51 9.78 13.47
N LEU A 78 -11.00 9.27 12.33
CA LEU A 78 -10.35 7.97 12.26
C LEU A 78 -9.18 7.88 13.24
N MET A 79 -8.37 8.93 13.33
CA MET A 79 -7.24 9.00 14.27
C MET A 79 -7.65 9.39 15.70
N GLY A 80 -8.89 9.79 15.90
CA GLY A 80 -9.42 10.15 17.21
C GLY A 80 -9.74 8.93 18.09
N PRO A 81 -10.05 9.17 19.38
CA PRO A 81 -10.23 8.11 20.37
C PRO A 81 -11.41 7.18 20.08
N ALA A 82 -12.37 7.60 19.25
CA ALA A 82 -13.52 6.78 18.90
C ALA A 82 -13.18 5.63 17.93
N TYR A 83 -12.17 5.81 17.07
CA TYR A 83 -11.77 4.82 16.07
C TYR A 83 -10.34 4.33 16.24
N GLY A 84 -9.45 5.15 16.82
CA GLY A 84 -8.13 4.77 17.33
C GLY A 84 -7.09 4.36 16.28
N PHE A 85 -7.27 4.72 15.01
CA PHE A 85 -6.24 4.46 14.00
C PHE A 85 -5.01 5.32 14.24
N SER A 86 -3.82 4.76 14.06
CA SER A 86 -2.61 5.55 13.89
C SER A 86 -2.45 6.00 12.45
N ILE A 87 -1.69 7.07 12.24
CA ILE A 87 -1.35 7.54 10.90
C ILE A 87 -0.60 6.47 10.10
N ASP A 88 0.26 5.67 10.77
CA ASP A 88 0.99 4.56 10.14
C ASP A 88 0.05 3.50 9.60
N GLN A 89 -1.01 3.16 10.36
CA GLN A 89 -2.01 2.18 9.93
C GLN A 89 -2.80 2.67 8.71
N LEU A 90 -3.25 3.94 8.73
CA LEU A 90 -3.99 4.51 7.60
C LEU A 90 -3.11 4.60 6.36
N MET A 91 -1.87 5.06 6.48
CA MET A 91 -0.90 5.18 5.40
C MET A 91 -0.54 3.81 4.81
N GLU A 92 -0.34 2.79 5.66
CA GLU A 92 -0.07 1.42 5.21
C GLU A 92 -1.22 0.86 4.35
N LEU A 93 -2.46 1.01 4.82
CA LEU A 93 -3.66 0.56 4.10
C LEU A 93 -3.91 1.37 2.81
N ALA A 94 -3.63 2.68 2.85
CA ALA A 94 -3.73 3.56 1.70
C ALA A 94 -2.73 3.14 0.60
N GLY A 95 -1.44 3.07 0.93
CA GLY A 95 -0.40 2.69 -0.03
C GLY A 95 -0.56 1.26 -0.56
N LEU A 96 -0.99 0.30 0.29
CA LEU A 96 -1.33 -1.05 -0.17
C LEU A 96 -2.46 -1.01 -1.21
N SER A 97 -3.49 -0.19 -1.00
CA SER A 97 -4.61 -0.08 -1.94
C SER A 97 -4.16 0.51 -3.29
N VAL A 98 -3.24 1.47 -3.26
CA VAL A 98 -2.62 2.03 -4.48
C VAL A 98 -1.86 0.95 -5.24
N ALA A 99 -1.01 0.19 -4.55
CA ALA A 99 -0.25 -0.90 -5.18
C ALA A 99 -1.17 -1.96 -5.79
N CYS A 100 -2.28 -2.31 -5.11
CA CYS A 100 -3.26 -3.26 -5.62
C CYS A 100 -3.98 -2.73 -6.87
N ALA A 101 -4.37 -1.45 -6.91
CA ALA A 101 -4.99 -0.84 -8.08
C ALA A 101 -4.04 -0.80 -9.28
N ILE A 102 -2.76 -0.49 -9.05
CA ILE A 102 -1.71 -0.55 -10.08
C ILE A 102 -1.57 -1.97 -10.61
N ALA A 103 -1.48 -2.97 -9.72
CA ALA A 103 -1.30 -4.36 -10.14
C ALA A 103 -2.50 -4.91 -10.93
N GLU A 104 -3.71 -4.40 -10.67
CA GLU A 104 -4.90 -4.77 -11.43
C GLU A 104 -4.86 -4.23 -12.87
N VAL A 105 -4.41 -2.99 -13.06
CA VAL A 105 -4.44 -2.31 -14.37
C VAL A 105 -3.17 -2.53 -15.16
N TYR A 106 -2.03 -2.48 -14.50
CA TYR A 106 -0.68 -2.53 -15.06
C TYR A 106 0.13 -3.69 -14.47
N PRO A 107 -0.21 -4.96 -14.76
CA PRO A 107 0.46 -6.10 -14.15
C PRO A 107 1.97 -6.15 -14.47
N PRO A 108 2.83 -6.67 -13.56
CA PRO A 108 4.29 -6.60 -13.68
C PRO A 108 4.86 -7.39 -14.87
N ARG A 109 4.05 -8.24 -15.51
CA ARG A 109 4.43 -8.95 -16.74
C ARG A 109 4.53 -8.03 -17.96
N THR A 110 3.82 -6.92 -17.96
CA THR A 110 3.72 -5.97 -19.08
C THR A 110 4.19 -4.57 -18.71
N HIS A 111 4.11 -4.18 -17.44
CA HIS A 111 4.47 -2.87 -16.92
C HIS A 111 5.34 -3.04 -15.68
N ARG A 112 6.58 -3.48 -15.90
CA ARG A 112 7.45 -3.88 -14.81
C ARG A 112 8.12 -2.71 -14.10
N ARG A 113 8.52 -1.69 -14.84
CA ARG A 113 9.35 -0.58 -14.34
C ARG A 113 8.47 0.56 -13.86
N VAL A 114 8.52 0.83 -12.57
CA VAL A 114 7.67 1.84 -11.92
C VAL A 114 8.52 2.91 -11.29
N LEU A 115 8.25 4.19 -11.62
CA LEU A 115 8.80 5.33 -10.91
C LEU A 115 7.75 5.89 -9.94
N VAL A 116 8.09 5.99 -8.66
CA VAL A 116 7.27 6.68 -7.66
C VAL A 116 7.86 8.07 -7.42
N MET A 117 7.07 9.12 -7.70
CA MET A 117 7.40 10.50 -7.38
C MET A 117 6.72 10.86 -6.05
N ALA A 118 7.51 10.95 -4.97
CA ALA A 118 7.00 11.16 -3.61
C ALA A 118 7.17 12.61 -3.14
N GLY A 119 6.09 13.21 -2.65
CA GLY A 119 6.09 14.51 -2.00
C GLY A 119 6.45 14.45 -0.51
N PRO A 120 6.62 15.60 0.15
CA PRO A 120 7.12 15.66 1.53
C PRO A 120 6.06 15.34 2.60
N GLY A 121 4.79 15.16 2.20
CA GLY A 121 3.65 14.92 3.09
C GLY A 121 3.17 13.48 3.13
N ASN A 122 1.96 13.28 3.69
CA ASN A 122 1.34 11.97 3.80
C ASN A 122 1.12 11.28 2.45
N ASN A 123 0.75 12.05 1.41
CA ASN A 123 0.59 11.51 0.06
C ASN A 123 1.89 10.87 -0.46
N GLY A 124 3.03 11.54 -0.21
CA GLY A 124 4.34 10.95 -0.48
C GLY A 124 4.59 9.67 0.33
N GLY A 125 4.16 9.66 1.60
CA GLY A 125 4.19 8.47 2.44
C GLY A 125 3.37 7.31 1.87
N ASP A 126 2.15 7.58 1.39
CA ASP A 126 1.31 6.58 0.71
C ASP A 126 2.01 6.04 -0.54
N GLY A 127 2.69 6.92 -1.31
CA GLY A 127 3.51 6.55 -2.46
C GLY A 127 4.70 5.66 -2.08
N LEU A 128 5.42 5.98 -0.99
CA LEU A 128 6.53 5.15 -0.50
C LEU A 128 6.06 3.77 -0.06
N VAL A 129 4.93 3.68 0.66
CA VAL A 129 4.29 2.41 1.00
C VAL A 129 3.90 1.64 -0.24
N ALA A 130 3.26 2.30 -1.22
CA ALA A 130 2.89 1.68 -2.50
C ALA A 130 4.13 1.14 -3.24
N GLY A 131 5.21 1.90 -3.30
CA GLY A 131 6.48 1.48 -3.91
C GLY A 131 7.04 0.21 -3.26
N ARG A 132 7.01 0.12 -1.93
CA ARG A 132 7.42 -1.08 -1.20
C ARG A 132 6.57 -2.29 -1.54
N HIS A 133 5.23 -2.14 -1.58
CA HIS A 133 4.33 -3.24 -1.97
C HIS A 133 4.52 -3.65 -3.42
N LEU A 134 4.67 -2.69 -4.34
CA LEU A 134 4.94 -2.96 -5.75
C LEU A 134 6.24 -3.76 -5.92
N HIS A 135 7.30 -3.43 -5.18
CA HIS A 135 8.52 -4.22 -5.18
C HIS A 135 8.26 -5.67 -4.78
N HIS A 136 7.50 -5.90 -3.69
CA HIS A 136 7.09 -7.24 -3.27
C HIS A 136 6.18 -7.96 -4.28
N PHE A 137 5.42 -7.21 -5.08
CA PHE A 137 4.59 -7.77 -6.16
C PHE A 137 5.39 -8.10 -7.42
N GLY A 138 6.71 -7.83 -7.43
CA GLY A 138 7.64 -8.18 -8.52
C GLY A 138 7.87 -7.09 -9.55
N TYR A 139 7.53 -5.84 -9.21
CA TYR A 139 7.92 -4.67 -10.00
C TYR A 139 9.36 -4.26 -9.73
N ASP A 140 9.94 -3.60 -10.72
CA ASP A 140 11.23 -2.92 -10.65
C ASP A 140 10.95 -1.46 -10.32
N VAL A 141 11.12 -1.10 -9.04
CA VAL A 141 10.69 0.18 -8.50
C VAL A 141 11.88 1.09 -8.28
N GLN A 142 11.76 2.33 -8.77
CA GLN A 142 12.62 3.45 -8.42
C GLN A 142 11.78 4.56 -7.76
N VAL A 143 12.39 5.36 -6.91
CA VAL A 143 11.71 6.42 -6.16
C VAL A 143 12.42 7.75 -6.36
N CYS A 144 11.69 8.79 -6.76
CA CYS A 144 12.16 10.16 -6.69
C CYS A 144 11.51 10.83 -5.46
N TYR A 145 12.31 11.07 -4.41
CA TYR A 145 11.87 11.72 -3.16
C TYR A 145 12.80 12.88 -2.84
N PRO A 146 12.65 14.02 -3.53
CA PRO A 146 13.66 15.09 -3.52
C PRO A 146 13.74 15.82 -2.17
N LYS A 147 12.65 15.89 -1.42
CA LYS A 147 12.61 16.56 -0.13
C LYS A 147 12.14 15.59 0.95
N ARG A 148 13.08 14.81 1.47
CA ARG A 148 12.82 13.86 2.56
C ARG A 148 12.43 14.62 3.83
N THR A 149 11.27 14.28 4.39
CA THR A 149 10.78 14.90 5.62
C THR A 149 11.38 14.20 6.84
N PRO A 150 12.06 14.92 7.75
CA PRO A 150 12.72 14.33 8.92
C PRO A 150 11.69 14.03 10.04
N LYS A 151 10.86 13.02 9.80
CA LYS A 151 9.93 12.47 10.79
C LYS A 151 10.06 10.95 10.81
N PRO A 152 9.97 10.31 12.01
CA PRO A 152 10.19 8.86 12.15
C PRO A 152 9.38 8.00 11.18
N ILE A 153 8.12 8.36 10.89
CA ILE A 153 7.27 7.63 9.94
C ILE A 153 7.88 7.59 8.54
N TYR A 154 8.33 8.73 7.99
CA TYR A 154 8.88 8.78 6.64
C TYR A 154 10.31 8.21 6.59
N GLU A 155 11.12 8.45 7.63
CA GLU A 155 12.46 7.86 7.76
C GLU A 155 12.38 6.33 7.80
N GLY A 156 11.37 5.78 8.50
CA GLY A 156 11.10 4.35 8.53
C GLY A 156 10.76 3.80 7.14
N LEU A 157 9.90 4.49 6.37
CA LEU A 157 9.53 4.08 5.01
C LEU A 157 10.72 4.12 4.04
N VAL A 158 11.57 5.15 4.14
CA VAL A 158 12.81 5.22 3.36
C VAL A 158 13.72 4.04 3.70
N THR A 159 13.94 3.77 4.99
CA THR A 159 14.76 2.64 5.44
C THR A 159 14.23 1.31 4.91
N GLN A 160 12.90 1.10 4.92
CA GLN A 160 12.28 -0.11 4.37
C GLN A 160 12.56 -0.29 2.88
N LEU A 161 12.46 0.77 2.09
CA LEU A 161 12.75 0.75 0.65
C LEU A 161 14.25 0.54 0.38
N GLU A 162 15.12 1.22 1.11
CA GLU A 162 16.57 1.07 0.99
C GLU A 162 17.03 -0.36 1.34
N THR A 163 16.42 -1.00 2.35
CA THR A 163 16.72 -2.41 2.71
C THR A 163 16.27 -3.41 1.65
N LEU A 164 15.29 -3.05 0.83
CA LEU A 164 14.88 -3.84 -0.34
C LEU A 164 15.75 -3.57 -1.57
N GLY A 165 16.72 -2.66 -1.50
CA GLY A 165 17.56 -2.27 -2.62
C GLY A 165 16.85 -1.37 -3.63
N VAL A 166 15.74 -0.73 -3.27
CA VAL A 166 15.05 0.24 -4.14
C VAL A 166 15.92 1.48 -4.29
N GLU A 167 16.17 1.86 -5.54
CA GLU A 167 16.98 3.02 -5.88
C GLU A 167 16.21 4.33 -5.70
N PHE A 168 16.87 5.33 -5.07
CA PHE A 168 16.36 6.68 -4.94
C PHE A 168 17.04 7.61 -5.95
N LEU A 169 16.26 8.08 -6.91
CA LEU A 169 16.71 9.01 -7.96
C LEU A 169 16.69 10.45 -7.47
N LYS A 170 17.61 11.27 -7.99
CA LYS A 170 17.53 12.73 -7.89
C LYS A 170 16.60 13.27 -8.98
N VAL A 171 16.11 14.50 -8.81
CA VAL A 171 15.29 15.17 -9.83
C VAL A 171 16.04 15.27 -11.16
N ASP A 172 17.32 15.62 -11.13
CA ASP A 172 18.17 15.72 -12.32
C ASP A 172 18.31 14.41 -13.12
N ASP A 173 18.09 13.27 -12.46
CA ASP A 173 18.13 11.93 -13.08
C ASP A 173 16.80 11.57 -13.75
N VAL A 174 15.71 12.28 -13.39
CA VAL A 174 14.37 12.07 -13.94
C VAL A 174 14.16 13.02 -15.12
N LYS A 175 14.38 12.51 -16.34
CA LYS A 175 14.28 13.32 -17.56
C LYS A 175 13.05 12.92 -18.37
N SER A 176 12.30 13.92 -18.77
CA SER A 176 11.08 13.80 -19.58
C SER A 176 11.31 12.92 -20.83
N GLU A 177 12.36 13.20 -21.61
CA GLU A 177 12.64 12.52 -22.88
C GLU A 177 12.99 11.04 -22.71
N ALA A 178 13.53 10.68 -21.55
CA ALA A 178 13.91 9.30 -21.25
C ALA A 178 12.81 8.51 -20.54
N LEU A 179 11.83 9.19 -19.93
CA LEU A 179 10.90 8.58 -19.00
C LEU A 179 10.10 7.42 -19.60
N VAL A 180 9.58 7.57 -20.82
CA VAL A 180 8.86 6.52 -21.55
C VAL A 180 9.73 5.33 -21.96
N VAL A 181 11.05 5.52 -22.00
CA VAL A 181 12.00 4.44 -22.34
C VAL A 181 12.45 3.70 -21.10
N THR A 182 12.55 4.42 -19.97
CA THR A 182 13.08 3.88 -18.70
C THR A 182 11.99 3.30 -17.81
N HIS A 183 10.76 3.82 -17.86
CA HIS A 183 9.66 3.40 -16.99
C HIS A 183 8.41 3.05 -17.80
N ASP A 184 7.64 2.12 -17.28
CA ASP A 184 6.37 1.68 -17.88
C ASP A 184 5.16 2.38 -17.22
N VAL A 185 5.31 2.83 -15.97
CA VAL A 185 4.29 3.54 -15.17
C VAL A 185 4.96 4.55 -14.27
N VAL A 186 4.34 5.72 -14.10
CA VAL A 186 4.72 6.71 -13.09
C VAL A 186 3.62 6.85 -12.05
N VAL A 187 3.99 6.84 -10.78
CA VAL A 187 3.10 7.08 -9.64
C VAL A 187 3.29 8.51 -9.17
N ASP A 188 2.29 9.35 -9.39
CA ASP A 188 2.20 10.69 -8.84
C ASP A 188 1.68 10.61 -7.40
N ALA A 189 2.60 10.72 -6.45
CA ALA A 189 2.35 10.82 -5.02
C ALA A 189 2.94 12.13 -4.45
N LEU A 190 3.00 13.20 -5.25
CA LEU A 190 3.60 14.46 -4.83
C LEU A 190 2.70 15.20 -3.83
N PHE A 191 1.43 15.42 -4.19
CA PHE A 191 0.51 16.22 -3.39
C PHE A 191 -0.88 15.57 -3.34
N GLY A 192 -1.46 15.47 -2.16
CA GLY A 192 -2.81 14.97 -1.92
C GLY A 192 -3.75 16.10 -1.47
N PHE A 193 -4.91 15.74 -0.92
CA PHE A 193 -6.00 16.67 -0.60
C PHE A 193 -5.63 17.78 0.40
N SER A 194 -4.56 17.64 1.17
CA SER A 194 -4.13 18.64 2.14
C SER A 194 -3.23 19.74 1.57
N PHE A 195 -2.76 19.59 0.33
CA PHE A 195 -1.89 20.56 -0.31
C PHE A 195 -2.61 21.87 -0.61
N ARG A 196 -1.90 22.99 -0.44
CA ARG A 196 -2.41 24.35 -0.69
C ARG A 196 -1.32 25.21 -1.34
N GLY A 197 -1.73 26.02 -2.30
CA GLY A 197 -0.85 26.97 -3.00
C GLY A 197 -0.16 26.37 -4.20
N GLU A 198 0.82 27.10 -4.74
CA GLU A 198 1.57 26.69 -5.92
C GLU A 198 2.72 25.75 -5.56
N PRO A 199 2.96 24.72 -6.39
CA PRO A 199 4.15 23.88 -6.28
C PRO A 199 5.42 24.72 -6.41
N ARG A 200 6.43 24.42 -5.61
CA ARG A 200 7.73 25.11 -5.61
C ARG A 200 8.83 24.12 -5.94
N HIS A 201 9.94 24.63 -6.44
CA HIS A 201 11.14 23.83 -6.68
C HIS A 201 11.46 22.90 -5.50
N PRO A 202 11.72 21.61 -5.76
CA PRO A 202 11.90 20.95 -7.07
C PRO A 202 10.61 20.26 -7.61
N PHE A 203 9.47 20.49 -7.00
CA PHE A 203 8.22 19.79 -7.38
C PHE A 203 7.55 20.37 -8.63
N ASP A 204 7.77 21.66 -8.92
CA ASP A 204 7.36 22.30 -10.16
C ASP A 204 8.02 21.64 -11.38
N GLU A 205 9.31 21.30 -11.29
CA GLU A 205 10.04 20.55 -12.33
C GLU A 205 9.45 19.15 -12.53
N LEU A 206 9.13 18.45 -11.45
CA LEU A 206 8.51 17.12 -11.54
C LEU A 206 7.11 17.16 -12.17
N LEU A 207 6.33 18.19 -11.89
CA LEU A 207 5.02 18.39 -12.53
C LEU A 207 5.16 18.71 -14.01
N GLU A 208 6.18 19.48 -14.40
CA GLU A 208 6.46 19.76 -15.81
C GLU A 208 6.82 18.47 -16.58
N ILE A 209 7.57 17.54 -15.95
CA ILE A 209 7.86 16.24 -16.53
C ILE A 209 6.60 15.40 -16.74
N LEU A 210 5.60 15.53 -15.85
CA LEU A 210 4.31 14.83 -15.92
C LEU A 210 3.29 15.56 -16.78
N ASN A 211 3.62 16.74 -17.31
CA ASN A 211 2.71 17.50 -18.17
C ASN A 211 2.38 16.70 -19.45
N PRO A 212 1.12 16.72 -19.92
CA PRO A 212 0.70 16.01 -21.13
C PRO A 212 1.52 16.31 -22.38
N HIS A 213 2.11 17.53 -22.47
CA HIS A 213 2.97 17.92 -23.58
C HIS A 213 4.29 17.16 -23.62
N SER A 214 4.73 16.61 -22.47
CA SER A 214 5.94 15.79 -22.36
C SER A 214 5.71 14.33 -22.75
N ALA A 215 4.45 13.95 -23.06
CA ALA A 215 4.04 12.59 -23.39
C ALA A 215 4.60 11.54 -22.42
N PRO A 216 4.36 11.66 -21.09
CA PRO A 216 4.87 10.72 -20.10
C PRO A 216 4.26 9.33 -20.28
N PRO A 217 4.85 8.28 -19.66
CA PRO A 217 4.18 6.97 -19.55
C PRO A 217 2.89 7.10 -18.76
N PRO A 218 2.02 6.07 -18.74
CA PRO A 218 0.80 6.07 -17.93
C PRO A 218 1.03 6.59 -16.51
N ILE A 219 0.25 7.58 -16.10
CA ILE A 219 0.33 8.20 -14.78
C ILE A 219 -0.74 7.60 -13.88
N VAL A 220 -0.32 7.21 -12.66
CA VAL A 220 -1.20 6.83 -11.57
C VAL A 220 -1.18 7.92 -10.51
N ALA A 221 -2.28 8.63 -10.34
CA ALA A 221 -2.40 9.65 -9.29
C ALA A 221 -2.90 9.06 -7.97
N VAL A 222 -2.20 9.38 -6.89
CA VAL A 222 -2.58 9.00 -5.53
C VAL A 222 -3.43 10.10 -4.92
N ASP A 223 -4.63 9.75 -4.52
CA ASP A 223 -5.62 10.59 -3.83
C ASP A 223 -6.21 11.73 -4.68
N VAL A 224 -5.40 12.66 -5.11
CA VAL A 224 -5.74 13.80 -5.99
C VAL A 224 -4.60 13.97 -6.99
N PRO A 225 -4.87 14.18 -8.29
CA PRO A 225 -3.80 14.48 -9.23
C PRO A 225 -3.04 15.74 -8.79
N SER A 226 -1.72 15.68 -8.73
CA SER A 226 -0.91 16.80 -8.23
C SER A 226 -1.07 18.03 -9.11
N GLY A 227 -1.27 19.18 -8.46
CA GLY A 227 -1.58 20.44 -9.15
C GLY A 227 -3.07 20.71 -9.38
N TRP A 228 -3.95 19.72 -9.20
CA TRP A 228 -5.38 19.94 -9.29
C TRP A 228 -5.95 20.59 -8.02
N SER A 229 -7.00 21.39 -8.19
CA SER A 229 -7.85 21.81 -7.07
C SER A 229 -8.58 20.57 -6.50
N VAL A 230 -8.52 20.40 -5.17
CA VAL A 230 -9.16 19.26 -4.50
C VAL A 230 -10.68 19.26 -4.69
N ASP A 231 -11.28 20.44 -4.71
CA ASP A 231 -12.74 20.60 -4.81
C ASP A 231 -13.23 20.87 -6.24
N GLU A 232 -12.39 21.50 -7.10
CA GLU A 232 -12.79 21.95 -8.43
C GLU A 232 -12.17 21.11 -9.57
N GLY A 233 -11.09 20.37 -9.30
CA GLY A 233 -10.38 19.56 -10.29
C GLY A 233 -9.32 20.36 -11.06
N ASP A 234 -9.09 20.02 -12.32
CA ASP A 234 -8.15 20.73 -13.19
C ASP A 234 -8.75 22.06 -13.68
N VAL A 235 -8.62 23.10 -12.85
CA VAL A 235 -9.18 24.43 -13.14
C VAL A 235 -8.48 25.10 -14.32
N SER A 236 -7.19 24.85 -14.49
CA SER A 236 -6.39 25.42 -15.57
C SER A 236 -6.64 24.76 -16.92
N GLY A 237 -7.02 23.49 -16.91
CA GLY A 237 -7.04 22.62 -18.09
C GLY A 237 -5.65 22.18 -18.57
N GLU A 238 -4.59 22.62 -17.88
CA GLU A 238 -3.18 22.35 -18.17
C GLU A 238 -2.55 21.40 -17.14
N GLY A 239 -3.35 20.85 -16.22
CA GLY A 239 -2.89 19.92 -15.19
C GLY A 239 -2.47 18.57 -15.76
N ILE A 240 -1.81 17.78 -14.94
CA ILE A 240 -1.45 16.39 -15.30
C ILE A 240 -2.72 15.60 -15.67
N ARG A 241 -2.58 14.63 -16.58
CA ARG A 241 -3.70 13.79 -17.05
C ARG A 241 -3.47 12.33 -16.68
N PRO A 242 -3.85 11.91 -15.46
CA PRO A 242 -3.63 10.53 -15.05
C PRO A 242 -4.50 9.54 -15.83
N ASP A 243 -3.95 8.38 -16.13
CA ASP A 243 -4.68 7.23 -16.66
C ASP A 243 -5.43 6.48 -15.56
N LEU A 244 -4.88 6.49 -14.37
CA LEU A 244 -5.45 5.87 -13.19
C LEU A 244 -5.46 6.85 -12.02
N LEU A 245 -6.62 7.01 -11.40
CA LEU A 245 -6.78 7.74 -10.13
C LEU A 245 -7.16 6.76 -9.02
N VAL A 246 -6.42 6.76 -7.93
CA VAL A 246 -6.75 6.02 -6.71
C VAL A 246 -7.15 7.02 -5.63
N SER A 247 -8.43 7.30 -5.53
CA SER A 247 -8.99 8.12 -4.46
C SER A 247 -8.92 7.39 -3.13
N LEU A 248 -8.37 8.01 -2.11
CA LEU A 248 -8.23 7.42 -0.77
C LEU A 248 -9.39 7.85 0.12
N THR A 249 -9.91 6.90 0.95
CA THR A 249 -11.08 7.11 1.82
C THR A 249 -12.39 7.27 1.03
N ALA A 250 -12.46 8.30 0.20
CA ALA A 250 -13.55 8.61 -0.74
C ALA A 250 -13.03 9.54 -1.84
N PRO A 251 -13.65 9.57 -3.04
CA PRO A 251 -13.25 10.51 -4.08
C PRO A 251 -13.53 11.95 -3.66
N LYS A 252 -12.59 12.86 -3.94
CA LYS A 252 -12.71 14.29 -3.68
C LYS A 252 -13.60 14.94 -4.75
N LEU A 253 -14.18 16.09 -4.44
CA LEU A 253 -15.08 16.80 -5.37
C LEU A 253 -14.42 17.06 -6.73
N GLY A 254 -13.14 17.44 -6.74
CA GLY A 254 -12.36 17.65 -7.97
C GLY A 254 -12.22 16.41 -8.85
N ALA A 255 -12.30 15.22 -8.27
CA ALA A 255 -12.26 13.98 -9.04
C ALA A 255 -13.50 13.77 -9.96
N LYS A 256 -14.54 14.61 -9.86
CA LYS A 256 -15.66 14.62 -10.81
C LYS A 256 -15.23 15.04 -12.22
N THR A 257 -14.15 15.77 -12.33
CA THR A 257 -13.59 16.19 -13.62
C THR A 257 -12.59 15.19 -14.20
N PHE A 258 -12.28 14.13 -13.45
CA PHE A 258 -11.38 13.08 -13.92
C PHE A 258 -11.99 12.32 -15.10
N THR A 259 -11.27 12.27 -16.21
CA THR A 259 -11.68 11.63 -17.46
C THR A 259 -10.82 10.44 -17.87
N GLY A 260 -9.83 10.07 -17.04
CA GLY A 260 -8.97 8.91 -17.28
C GLY A 260 -9.75 7.59 -17.24
N PRO A 261 -9.22 6.52 -17.84
CA PRO A 261 -9.95 5.26 -18.02
C PRO A 261 -10.14 4.47 -16.71
N HIS A 262 -9.36 4.75 -15.66
CA HIS A 262 -9.36 3.94 -14.45
C HIS A 262 -9.48 4.78 -13.20
N HIS A 263 -10.60 4.64 -12.48
CA HIS A 263 -10.81 5.29 -11.19
C HIS A 263 -11.12 4.25 -10.13
N PHE A 264 -10.36 4.26 -9.03
CA PHE A 264 -10.55 3.37 -7.88
C PHE A 264 -10.75 4.17 -6.59
N VAL A 265 -11.42 3.54 -5.63
CA VAL A 265 -11.39 3.96 -4.22
C VAL A 265 -10.55 2.97 -3.45
N GLY A 266 -9.56 3.48 -2.73
CA GLY A 266 -8.68 2.75 -1.83
C GLY A 266 -8.86 3.14 -0.38
N GLY A 267 -8.09 2.51 0.51
CA GLY A 267 -8.20 2.76 1.94
C GLY A 267 -9.43 2.09 2.56
N ARG A 268 -9.45 0.75 2.53
CA ARG A 268 -10.53 -0.06 3.10
C ARG A 268 -10.54 -0.04 4.64
N PHE A 269 -10.67 1.13 5.23
CA PHE A 269 -10.61 1.35 6.68
C PHE A 269 -11.78 2.18 7.23
N VAL A 270 -12.71 2.66 6.39
CA VAL A 270 -13.84 3.49 6.84
C VAL A 270 -14.90 2.60 7.51
N PRO A 271 -15.15 2.76 8.82
CA PRO A 271 -16.19 1.99 9.51
C PRO A 271 -17.58 2.41 9.05
N PRO A 272 -18.57 1.49 9.03
CA PRO A 272 -19.94 1.80 8.62
C PRO A 272 -20.59 2.95 9.42
N THR A 273 -20.26 3.08 10.71
CA THR A 273 -20.73 4.17 11.58
C THR A 273 -20.23 5.52 11.10
N LEU A 274 -18.94 5.62 10.75
CA LEU A 274 -18.36 6.83 10.20
C LEU A 274 -18.90 7.15 8.80
N ALA A 275 -19.03 6.12 7.96
CA ALA A 275 -19.65 6.27 6.65
C ALA A 275 -21.09 6.84 6.76
N SER A 276 -21.88 6.34 7.70
CA SER A 276 -23.24 6.85 7.95
C SER A 276 -23.25 8.28 8.45
N GLU A 277 -22.33 8.64 9.34
CA GLU A 277 -22.22 9.99 9.89
C GLU A 277 -21.94 11.05 8.82
N PHE A 278 -21.10 10.72 7.85
CA PHE A 278 -20.75 11.62 6.73
C PHE A 278 -21.60 11.37 5.48
N GLY A 279 -22.60 10.49 5.53
CA GLY A 279 -23.44 10.15 4.38
C GLY A 279 -22.66 9.55 3.21
N LEU A 280 -21.55 8.85 3.50
CA LEU A 280 -20.70 8.26 2.47
C LEU A 280 -21.36 7.03 1.86
N ARG A 281 -21.48 7.04 0.55
CA ARG A 281 -21.74 5.86 -0.28
C ARG A 281 -20.44 5.49 -0.97
N LEU A 282 -19.79 4.45 -0.46
CA LEU A 282 -18.55 3.93 -1.02
C LEU A 282 -18.84 2.67 -1.85
N PRO A 283 -18.02 2.38 -2.87
CA PRO A 283 -18.14 1.14 -3.61
C PRO A 283 -17.88 -0.06 -2.68
N ALA A 284 -18.51 -1.19 -2.98
CA ALA A 284 -18.29 -2.41 -2.23
C ALA A 284 -16.89 -2.98 -2.57
N TYR A 285 -16.16 -3.37 -1.54
CA TYR A 285 -14.92 -4.11 -1.68
C TYR A 285 -15.22 -5.61 -1.71
N GLU A 286 -14.93 -6.28 -2.79
CA GLU A 286 -15.18 -7.72 -2.93
C GLU A 286 -14.13 -8.54 -2.15
N GLY A 287 -14.59 -9.50 -1.36
CA GLY A 287 -13.72 -10.42 -0.64
C GLY A 287 -12.61 -9.71 0.14
N SER A 288 -11.36 -9.99 -0.21
CA SER A 288 -10.15 -9.41 0.40
C SER A 288 -9.57 -8.22 -0.41
N ALA A 289 -10.28 -7.71 -1.43
CA ALA A 289 -9.80 -6.60 -2.25
C ALA A 289 -9.48 -5.37 -1.40
N GLN A 290 -8.37 -4.71 -1.71
CA GLN A 290 -7.90 -3.50 -1.00
C GLN A 290 -8.34 -2.21 -1.69
N CYS A 291 -8.77 -2.30 -2.94
CA CYS A 291 -9.34 -1.20 -3.71
C CYS A 291 -10.62 -1.65 -4.41
N ALA A 292 -11.45 -0.71 -4.83
CA ALA A 292 -12.67 -0.96 -5.55
C ALA A 292 -12.80 0.02 -6.72
N ARG A 293 -13.14 -0.48 -7.92
CA ARG A 293 -13.27 0.33 -9.13
C ARG A 293 -14.53 1.19 -9.06
N MET A 294 -14.41 2.44 -9.48
CA MET A 294 -15.54 3.37 -9.63
C MET A 294 -16.21 3.18 -11.00
N GLY A 295 -17.55 3.24 -11.04
CA GLY A 295 -18.28 3.42 -12.31
C GLY A 295 -18.44 2.20 -13.20
N GLY A 296 -18.60 0.99 -12.67
CA GLY A 296 -19.06 -0.17 -13.43
C GLY A 296 -20.58 -0.35 -13.30
N SER A 297 -21.35 -0.09 -14.36
CA SER A 297 -22.75 -0.54 -14.50
C SER A 297 -22.83 -2.03 -14.87
N GLY A 298 -22.04 -2.84 -14.24
CA GLY A 298 -22.02 -4.29 -14.38
C GLY A 298 -21.35 -4.83 -13.14
N GLY A 299 -21.99 -5.83 -12.50
CA GLY A 299 -21.46 -6.47 -11.31
C GLY A 299 -19.96 -6.73 -11.48
N PHE A 300 -19.18 -6.33 -10.49
CA PHE A 300 -17.74 -6.51 -10.46
C PHE A 300 -17.43 -7.99 -10.71
N SER A 301 -16.98 -8.31 -11.92
CA SER A 301 -16.37 -9.60 -12.22
C SER A 301 -14.89 -9.44 -11.97
N PHE A 302 -14.40 -9.96 -10.87
CA PHE A 302 -12.99 -10.30 -10.80
C PHE A 302 -12.72 -11.25 -11.99
N GLY A 303 -11.93 -10.77 -12.94
CA GLY A 303 -11.24 -11.64 -13.87
C GLY A 303 -10.25 -12.51 -13.08
N GLY A 304 -10.78 -13.43 -12.27
CA GLY A 304 -10.08 -14.65 -11.98
C GLY A 304 -9.83 -15.25 -13.36
N GLY A 305 -8.57 -15.18 -13.83
CA GLY A 305 -8.13 -15.90 -15.01
C GLY A 305 -8.37 -17.39 -14.80
N ALA A 306 -9.62 -17.81 -14.96
CA ALA A 306 -9.93 -19.17 -15.29
C ALA A 306 -9.33 -19.35 -16.67
N ALA A 307 -8.11 -19.86 -16.72
CA ALA A 307 -7.55 -20.47 -17.90
C ALA A 307 -8.62 -21.42 -18.42
N ARG A 308 -9.30 -21.00 -19.49
CA ARG A 308 -10.14 -21.86 -20.29
C ARG A 308 -9.20 -22.94 -20.81
N ALA A 309 -9.25 -24.10 -20.15
CA ALA A 309 -8.58 -25.29 -20.60
C ALA A 309 -9.13 -25.61 -21.98
N ALA A 310 -8.41 -25.22 -23.02
CA ALA A 310 -8.54 -25.82 -24.31
C ALA A 310 -8.03 -27.28 -24.16
N ALA A 311 -8.96 -28.22 -24.17
CA ALA A 311 -8.64 -29.62 -24.25
C ALA A 311 -7.96 -29.86 -25.60
N GLY A 312 -6.65 -29.87 -25.60
CA GLY A 312 -5.78 -30.33 -26.67
C GLY A 312 -4.83 -31.34 -26.06
N SER A 313 -5.10 -32.62 -26.34
CA SER A 313 -4.23 -33.71 -25.96
C SER A 313 -2.90 -33.55 -26.70
N VAL A 314 -1.81 -33.38 -25.95
CA VAL A 314 -0.45 -33.57 -26.43
C VAL A 314 0.33 -34.35 -25.39
N ALA A 315 0.95 -35.44 -25.86
CA ALA A 315 1.70 -36.41 -25.07
C ALA A 315 2.84 -35.78 -24.26
N ALA A 316 3.08 -36.33 -23.07
CA ALA A 316 4.20 -36.00 -22.20
C ALA A 316 5.55 -36.42 -22.82
N PRO A 317 6.59 -35.58 -22.74
CA PRO A 317 7.97 -36.06 -22.80
C PRO A 317 8.54 -36.28 -21.40
N ALA A 318 9.48 -37.23 -21.34
CA ALA A 318 10.10 -37.79 -20.17
C ALA A 318 10.80 -36.76 -19.24
N ALA A 319 10.85 -37.14 -17.97
CA ALA A 319 11.57 -36.42 -16.92
C ALA A 319 13.08 -36.37 -17.23
N ASP A 320 13.62 -35.15 -17.13
CA ASP A 320 15.05 -34.95 -16.94
C ASP A 320 15.28 -33.99 -15.76
N SER A 321 16.37 -34.30 -15.07
CA SER A 321 16.71 -33.81 -13.71
C SER A 321 16.81 -32.29 -13.60
N ALA A 322 15.93 -31.66 -12.82
CA ALA A 322 15.96 -30.24 -12.53
C ALA A 322 16.85 -29.93 -11.32
N ALA A 323 17.81 -29.04 -11.53
CA ALA A 323 18.58 -28.38 -10.48
C ALA A 323 17.69 -27.49 -9.61
N LYS A 324 17.88 -27.54 -8.29
CA LYS A 324 17.18 -26.67 -7.31
C LYS A 324 17.56 -25.20 -7.51
N PRO A 325 16.59 -24.26 -7.40
CA PRO A 325 16.91 -22.83 -7.35
C PRO A 325 17.52 -22.45 -6.00
N PRO A 326 18.42 -21.47 -5.92
CA PRO A 326 19.02 -20.99 -4.67
C PRO A 326 18.01 -20.15 -3.89
N GLY A 327 17.86 -20.46 -2.58
CA GLY A 327 17.14 -19.58 -1.62
C GLY A 327 15.91 -20.15 -0.94
N TYR A 328 15.96 -21.43 -0.48
CA TYR A 328 14.97 -21.95 0.46
C TYR A 328 15.64 -22.09 1.84
N TRP A 329 15.08 -21.45 2.86
CA TRP A 329 15.54 -21.58 4.25
C TRP A 329 15.23 -22.98 4.76
N ASP A 330 16.27 -23.77 4.99
CA ASP A 330 16.16 -25.07 5.66
C ASP A 330 16.57 -24.86 7.12
N SER A 331 15.62 -25.02 8.02
CA SER A 331 15.85 -25.05 9.46
C SER A 331 16.01 -26.50 9.90
N SER A 332 17.20 -27.03 9.80
CA SER A 332 17.59 -28.23 10.53
C SER A 332 18.95 -27.98 11.18
N SER A 333 18.87 -27.89 12.51
CA SER A 333 19.96 -28.02 13.46
C SER A 333 20.77 -29.28 13.20
N ASP A 334 22.10 -29.17 13.24
CA ASP A 334 22.92 -30.24 13.78
C ASP A 334 24.10 -29.65 14.53
N GLU A 335 24.08 -29.91 15.85
CA GLU A 335 25.22 -29.86 16.75
C GLU A 335 26.11 -31.07 16.45
N SER A 336 27.41 -30.86 16.36
CA SER A 336 28.47 -31.78 16.83
C SER A 336 29.83 -31.12 16.70
N ASP A 337 30.44 -30.68 17.80
CA ASP A 337 31.62 -31.24 18.45
C ASP A 337 32.99 -31.22 17.73
N GLU A 338 33.99 -30.70 18.53
CA GLU A 338 35.45 -31.01 18.53
C GLU A 338 36.29 -30.28 17.45
N GLU A 339 37.24 -29.53 17.83
CA GLU A 339 38.47 -29.50 18.69
C GLU A 339 39.03 -28.05 18.82
#